data_7a8a47724f7a36e24e86a263523e0d6c
#
_entry.id   7a8a47724f7a36e24e86a263523e0d6c
#
_cell.length_a   1.000
_cell.length_b   1.000
_cell.length_c   1.000
_cell.angle_alpha   90.00
_cell.angle_beta   90.00
_cell.angle_gamma   90.00
#
_symmetry.space_group_name_H-M   'P 1'
#
loop_
_entity.id
_entity.type
_entity.pdbx_description
1 polymer ?
#
loop_
_entity_poly.entity_id
_entity_poly.type
_entity_poly.pdbx_seq_one_letter_code
_entity_poly.pdbx_strand_id
1 'polypeptide(L)'
;RVALAALPSLAAGAVPRAFARFAAQHPGVQMELIDSLAGPAFDMVRAGRVDFALTAANPAYADLDYTPLVSDRFVLLMGRTHLLARARSAIAWADVAELPHISMPAGTSVRQYAEEALLTHRIRFAPRYEVEHLATIAAMVAAGLGVSALPELAAQVVRRPEVVTRPLKAPVLHRPIGLITLRGRPLSLAAQEMVALLRQEVQSSGTVGR
;
A
#
# COMPACT_ATOMS: atom_id res chain seq x y z
N ARG A 1 -24.77 0.06 9.00
CA ARG A 1 -23.82 -0.23 7.94
C ARG A 1 -22.55 0.57 8.12
N VAL A 2 -21.38 -0.04 7.85
CA VAL A 2 -20.09 0.64 7.70
C VAL A 2 -19.49 0.25 6.36
N ALA A 3 -19.23 1.23 5.50
CA ALA A 3 -18.66 1.02 4.17
C ALA A 3 -17.32 1.75 4.04
N LEU A 4 -16.30 1.07 3.54
CA LEU A 4 -15.00 1.68 3.31
C LEU A 4 -14.37 1.26 1.99
N ALA A 5 -13.55 2.15 1.43
CA ALA A 5 -12.63 1.84 0.34
C ALA A 5 -11.20 1.73 0.90
N ALA A 6 -10.40 0.83 0.36
CA ALA A 6 -9.01 0.68 0.79
C ALA A 6 -8.10 0.32 -0.37
N LEU A 7 -6.84 0.79 -0.31
CA LEU A 7 -5.80 0.33 -1.23
C LEU A 7 -5.61 -1.19 -1.12
N PRO A 8 -5.25 -1.89 -2.22
CA PRO A 8 -5.09 -3.35 -2.24
C PRO A 8 -4.21 -3.91 -1.12
N SER A 9 -3.14 -3.19 -0.76
CA SER A 9 -2.25 -3.59 0.34
C SER A 9 -2.92 -3.57 1.72
N LEU A 10 -3.89 -2.69 1.93
CA LEU A 10 -4.65 -2.58 3.18
C LEU A 10 -5.87 -3.49 3.15
N ALA A 11 -6.57 -3.56 2.01
CA ALA A 11 -7.72 -4.42 1.80
C ALA A 11 -7.38 -5.91 2.01
N ALA A 12 -6.21 -6.35 1.57
CA ALA A 12 -5.73 -7.71 1.78
C ALA A 12 -4.95 -7.91 3.10
N GLY A 13 -4.54 -6.83 3.77
CA GLY A 13 -3.69 -6.86 4.96
C GLY A 13 -4.44 -6.58 6.26
N ALA A 14 -4.52 -5.32 6.65
CA ALA A 14 -5.07 -4.88 7.93
C ALA A 14 -6.61 -4.97 8.02
N VAL A 15 -7.32 -4.67 6.92
CA VAL A 15 -8.78 -4.58 6.92
C VAL A 15 -9.47 -5.88 7.31
N PRO A 16 -9.10 -7.07 6.78
CA PRO A 16 -9.77 -8.33 7.16
C PRO A 16 -9.69 -8.62 8.67
N ARG A 17 -8.56 -8.30 9.32
CA ARG A 17 -8.41 -8.51 10.77
C ARG A 17 -9.28 -7.56 11.56
N ALA A 18 -9.34 -6.28 11.17
CA ALA A 18 -10.23 -5.31 11.78
C ALA A 18 -11.70 -5.72 11.60
N PHE A 19 -12.08 -6.19 10.40
CA PHE A 19 -13.43 -6.67 10.11
C PHE A 19 -13.82 -7.86 10.98
N ALA A 20 -12.94 -8.85 11.15
CA ALA A 20 -13.20 -10.01 11.99
C ALA A 20 -13.45 -9.60 13.47
N ARG A 21 -12.64 -8.68 13.99
CA ARG A 21 -12.80 -8.13 15.35
C ARG A 21 -14.10 -7.35 15.48
N PHE A 22 -14.40 -6.50 14.51
CA PHE A 22 -15.60 -5.68 14.49
C PHE A 22 -16.87 -6.54 14.41
N ALA A 23 -16.90 -7.55 13.53
CA ALA A 23 -18.03 -8.47 13.38
C ALA A 23 -18.35 -9.21 14.68
N ALA A 24 -17.32 -9.60 15.45
CA ALA A 24 -17.51 -10.27 16.74
C ALA A 24 -18.13 -9.33 17.80
N GLN A 25 -17.84 -8.04 17.73
CA GLN A 25 -18.37 -7.03 18.69
C GLN A 25 -19.73 -6.47 18.25
N HIS A 26 -19.99 -6.42 16.93
CA HIS A 26 -21.17 -5.79 16.34
C HIS A 26 -21.85 -6.69 15.30
N PRO A 27 -22.40 -7.85 15.69
CA PRO A 27 -22.93 -8.86 14.74
C PRO A 27 -24.11 -8.35 13.89
N GLY A 28 -24.78 -7.27 14.32
CA GLY A 28 -25.89 -6.66 13.56
C GLY A 28 -25.47 -5.56 12.58
N VAL A 29 -24.17 -5.22 12.49
CA VAL A 29 -23.70 -4.16 11.58
C VAL A 29 -23.23 -4.77 10.27
N GLN A 30 -23.85 -4.35 9.18
CA GLN A 30 -23.40 -4.72 7.83
C GLN A 30 -22.10 -3.96 7.48
N MET A 31 -21.10 -4.69 7.04
CA MET A 31 -19.81 -4.14 6.59
C MET A 31 -19.64 -4.30 5.09
N GLU A 32 -19.07 -3.28 4.44
CA GLU A 32 -18.74 -3.29 3.02
C GLU A 32 -17.28 -2.82 2.82
N LEU A 33 -16.50 -3.63 2.11
CA LEU A 33 -15.14 -3.28 1.69
C LEU A 33 -15.10 -3.17 0.17
N ILE A 34 -14.56 -2.06 -0.33
CA ILE A 34 -14.26 -1.88 -1.75
C ILE A 34 -12.73 -1.79 -1.89
N ASP A 35 -12.14 -2.83 -2.49
CA ASP A 35 -10.73 -2.81 -2.90
C ASP A 35 -10.58 -1.86 -4.08
N SER A 36 -9.77 -0.81 -3.94
CA SER A 36 -9.71 0.29 -4.90
C SER A 36 -8.36 1.02 -4.89
N LEU A 37 -8.00 1.57 -6.03
CA LEU A 37 -6.90 2.54 -6.13
C LEU A 37 -7.30 3.90 -5.54
N ALA A 38 -6.30 4.76 -5.30
CA ALA A 38 -6.49 6.03 -4.58
C ALA A 38 -7.53 6.96 -5.24
N GLY A 39 -7.45 7.19 -6.56
CA GLY A 39 -8.37 8.09 -7.25
C GLY A 39 -9.84 7.70 -7.08
N PRO A 40 -10.25 6.50 -7.49
CA PRO A 40 -11.62 6.02 -7.27
C PRO A 40 -12.04 6.00 -5.79
N ALA A 41 -11.12 5.73 -4.85
CA ALA A 41 -11.42 5.76 -3.42
C ALA A 41 -11.81 7.18 -2.95
N PHE A 42 -11.11 8.22 -3.39
CA PHE A 42 -11.47 9.62 -3.12
C PHE A 42 -12.87 9.96 -3.66
N ASP A 43 -13.16 9.56 -4.91
CA ASP A 43 -14.46 9.84 -5.53
C ASP A 43 -15.61 9.14 -4.80
N MET A 44 -15.39 7.93 -4.30
CA MET A 44 -16.38 7.21 -3.48
C MET A 44 -16.66 7.89 -2.15
N VAL A 45 -15.66 8.47 -1.48
CA VAL A 45 -15.85 9.26 -0.27
C VAL A 45 -16.65 10.53 -0.56
N ARG A 46 -16.30 11.27 -1.63
CA ARG A 46 -17.03 12.46 -2.06
C ARG A 46 -18.49 12.19 -2.37
N ALA A 47 -18.76 11.10 -3.10
CA ALA A 47 -20.10 10.69 -3.44
C ALA A 47 -20.90 10.11 -2.26
N GLY A 48 -20.28 9.93 -1.08
CA GLY A 48 -20.91 9.30 0.08
C GLY A 48 -21.23 7.81 -0.12
N ARG A 49 -20.63 7.16 -1.11
CA ARG A 49 -20.77 5.73 -1.35
C ARG A 49 -20.14 4.91 -0.24
N VAL A 50 -19.01 5.39 0.27
CA VAL A 50 -18.34 4.86 1.45
C VAL A 50 -18.29 5.91 2.55
N ASP A 51 -18.17 5.47 3.80
CA ASP A 51 -18.07 6.36 4.96
C ASP A 51 -16.68 6.99 5.04
N PHE A 52 -15.65 6.24 4.65
CA PHE A 52 -14.26 6.68 4.63
C PHE A 52 -13.40 5.82 3.68
N ALA A 53 -12.17 6.26 3.42
CA ALA A 53 -11.18 5.46 2.70
C ALA A 53 -9.85 5.36 3.44
N LEU A 54 -9.11 4.28 3.19
CA LEU A 54 -7.73 4.07 3.61
C LEU A 54 -6.82 4.14 2.38
N THR A 55 -6.09 5.24 2.23
CA THR A 55 -5.27 5.47 1.04
C THR A 55 -4.09 6.40 1.32
N ALA A 56 -3.20 6.58 0.34
CA ALA A 56 -2.15 7.59 0.38
C ALA A 56 -2.74 9.01 0.32
N ALA A 57 -2.07 9.97 0.94
CA ALA A 57 -2.44 11.38 0.85
C ALA A 57 -2.37 11.88 -0.61
N ASN A 58 -3.31 12.76 -0.96
CA ASN A 58 -3.25 13.48 -2.22
C ASN A 58 -3.76 14.93 -2.03
N PRO A 59 -2.87 15.94 -2.13
CA PRO A 59 -3.23 17.34 -1.92
C PRO A 59 -4.26 17.91 -2.90
N ALA A 60 -4.47 17.25 -4.04
CA ALA A 60 -5.46 17.68 -5.04
C ALA A 60 -6.92 17.57 -4.53
N TYR A 61 -7.17 16.86 -3.45
CA TYR A 61 -8.50 16.65 -2.87
C TYR A 61 -8.70 17.50 -1.62
N ALA A 62 -8.72 18.84 -1.80
CA ALA A 62 -8.82 19.80 -0.70
C ALA A 62 -10.16 19.79 0.06
N ASP A 63 -11.19 19.17 -0.48
CA ASP A 63 -12.51 18.98 0.12
C ASP A 63 -12.60 17.74 1.04
N LEU A 64 -11.55 16.94 1.08
CA LEU A 64 -11.44 15.78 1.96
C LEU A 64 -10.49 16.06 3.13
N ASP A 65 -10.79 15.50 4.27
CA ASP A 65 -9.91 15.53 5.43
C ASP A 65 -9.01 14.28 5.42
N TYR A 66 -7.73 14.49 5.67
CA TYR A 66 -6.73 13.44 5.78
C TYR A 66 -6.19 13.32 7.20
N THR A 67 -6.30 12.14 7.78
CA THR A 67 -5.71 11.82 9.09
C THR A 67 -4.64 10.75 8.92
N PRO A 68 -3.36 11.05 9.18
CA PRO A 68 -2.26 10.10 9.00
C PRO A 68 -2.40 8.89 9.95
N LEU A 69 -2.08 7.70 9.44
CA LEU A 69 -2.11 6.43 10.18
C LEU A 69 -0.75 5.77 10.27
N VAL A 70 -0.05 5.64 9.15
CA VAL A 70 1.25 4.96 9.06
C VAL A 70 2.08 5.52 7.92
N SER A 71 3.39 5.43 8.08
CA SER A 71 4.39 5.74 7.06
C SER A 71 4.95 4.43 6.51
N ASP A 72 4.58 4.09 5.29
CA ASP A 72 4.82 2.79 4.67
C ASP A 72 6.10 2.83 3.82
N ARG A 73 7.16 2.19 4.30
CA ARG A 73 8.49 2.21 3.71
C ARG A 73 8.56 1.40 2.43
N PHE A 74 9.35 1.84 1.46
CA PHE A 74 9.62 1.06 0.24
C PHE A 74 10.69 0.00 0.45
N VAL A 75 10.44 -1.18 -0.11
CA VAL A 75 11.33 -2.34 -0.13
C VAL A 75 11.47 -2.87 -1.56
N LEU A 76 12.56 -3.54 -1.85
CA LEU A 76 12.75 -4.30 -3.08
C LEU A 76 12.28 -5.74 -2.86
N LEU A 77 11.29 -6.18 -3.62
CA LEU A 77 10.85 -7.57 -3.73
C LEU A 77 11.66 -8.26 -4.84
N MET A 78 12.28 -9.39 -4.55
CA MET A 78 13.09 -10.14 -5.49
C MET A 78 13.03 -11.66 -5.22
N GLY A 79 13.39 -12.46 -6.23
CA GLY A 79 13.54 -13.90 -6.05
C GLY A 79 14.61 -14.24 -5.01
N ARG A 80 14.39 -15.29 -4.22
CA ARG A 80 15.34 -15.73 -3.18
C ARG A 80 16.73 -16.06 -3.72
N THR A 81 16.83 -16.47 -4.98
CA THR A 81 18.10 -16.80 -5.65
C THR A 81 18.79 -15.59 -6.28
N HIS A 82 18.15 -14.41 -6.28
CA HIS A 82 18.73 -13.19 -6.82
C HIS A 82 19.99 -12.79 -6.04
N LEU A 83 21.02 -12.28 -6.72
CA LEU A 83 22.30 -11.88 -6.09
C LEU A 83 22.11 -10.93 -4.92
N LEU A 84 21.25 -9.93 -5.07
CA LEU A 84 20.94 -8.93 -4.04
C LEU A 84 20.16 -9.52 -2.84
N ALA A 85 19.61 -10.73 -2.96
CA ALA A 85 18.92 -11.38 -1.83
C ALA A 85 19.87 -11.70 -0.66
N ARG A 86 21.17 -11.78 -0.92
CA ARG A 86 22.22 -12.01 0.09
C ARG A 86 22.68 -10.73 0.79
N ALA A 87 22.25 -9.56 0.31
CA ALA A 87 22.61 -8.29 0.91
C ALA A 87 22.18 -8.24 2.39
N ARG A 88 23.09 -7.85 3.28
CA ARG A 88 22.83 -7.67 4.72
C ARG A 88 22.35 -6.24 5.06
N SER A 89 22.52 -5.30 4.13
CA SER A 89 22.13 -3.90 4.28
C SER A 89 21.04 -3.51 3.29
N ALA A 90 20.47 -2.30 3.47
CA ALA A 90 19.56 -1.71 2.51
C ALA A 90 20.24 -1.50 1.14
N ILE A 91 19.49 -1.65 0.06
CA ILE A 91 19.94 -1.56 -1.33
C ILE A 91 19.66 -0.14 -1.85
N ALA A 92 20.60 0.47 -2.55
CA ALA A 92 20.37 1.78 -3.15
C ALA A 92 19.50 1.67 -4.41
N TRP A 93 18.66 2.68 -4.65
CA TRP A 93 17.86 2.74 -5.88
C TRP A 93 18.71 2.71 -7.15
N ALA A 94 19.87 3.36 -7.11
CA ALA A 94 20.82 3.36 -8.23
C ALA A 94 21.32 1.95 -8.58
N ASP A 95 21.50 1.08 -7.57
CA ASP A 95 21.99 -0.30 -7.79
C ASP A 95 20.95 -1.22 -8.47
N VAL A 96 19.69 -0.81 -8.46
CA VAL A 96 18.60 -1.60 -9.05
C VAL A 96 17.98 -0.96 -10.30
N ALA A 97 18.44 0.21 -10.68
CA ALA A 97 17.87 1.01 -11.77
C ALA A 97 17.83 0.27 -13.11
N GLU A 98 18.88 -0.48 -13.42
CA GLU A 98 19.04 -1.22 -14.68
C GLU A 98 18.44 -2.65 -14.64
N LEU A 99 17.91 -3.08 -13.49
CA LEU A 99 17.28 -4.38 -13.38
C LEU A 99 15.92 -4.39 -14.10
N PRO A 100 15.47 -5.57 -14.60
CA PRO A 100 14.13 -5.68 -15.15
C PRO A 100 13.08 -5.48 -14.04
N HIS A 101 12.42 -4.32 -14.02
CA HIS A 101 11.37 -4.02 -13.05
C HIS A 101 10.02 -4.54 -13.51
N ILE A 102 9.26 -5.06 -12.54
CA ILE A 102 7.83 -5.37 -12.62
C ILE A 102 7.13 -4.34 -11.76
N SER A 103 6.27 -3.52 -12.33
CA SER A 103 5.64 -2.40 -11.62
C SER A 103 4.13 -2.38 -11.81
N MET A 104 3.47 -1.66 -10.93
CA MET A 104 2.07 -1.25 -11.14
C MET A 104 2.00 -0.18 -12.25
N PRO A 105 0.81 0.03 -12.86
CA PRO A 105 0.62 1.01 -13.92
C PRO A 105 0.93 2.44 -13.47
N ALA A 106 1.21 3.29 -14.46
CA ALA A 106 1.33 4.73 -14.26
C ALA A 106 0.07 5.30 -13.55
N GLY A 107 0.27 6.33 -12.72
CA GLY A 107 -0.80 6.93 -11.92
C GLY A 107 -1.09 6.23 -10.59
N THR A 108 -0.52 5.06 -10.32
CA THR A 108 -0.57 4.46 -8.98
C THR A 108 0.47 5.09 -8.06
N SER A 109 0.19 5.17 -6.75
CA SER A 109 1.16 5.69 -5.78
C SER A 109 2.46 4.88 -5.77
N VAL A 110 2.38 3.57 -5.95
CA VAL A 110 3.56 2.69 -6.05
C VAL A 110 4.49 3.13 -7.18
N ARG A 111 3.92 3.37 -8.38
CA ARG A 111 4.67 3.81 -9.55
C ARG A 111 5.26 5.20 -9.37
N GLN A 112 4.48 6.15 -8.86
CA GLN A 112 4.93 7.53 -8.65
C GLN A 112 6.15 7.62 -7.73
N TYR A 113 6.16 6.90 -6.62
CA TYR A 113 7.30 6.88 -5.70
C TYR A 113 8.55 6.24 -6.31
N ALA A 114 8.41 5.17 -7.11
CA ALA A 114 9.53 4.56 -7.81
C ALA A 114 10.14 5.51 -8.87
N GLU A 115 9.29 6.20 -9.61
CA GLU A 115 9.70 7.23 -10.57
C GLU A 115 10.44 8.39 -9.89
N GLU A 116 9.89 8.90 -8.78
CA GLU A 116 10.49 9.96 -7.99
C GLU A 116 11.88 9.57 -7.47
N ALA A 117 12.00 8.36 -6.91
CA ALA A 117 13.28 7.86 -6.39
C ALA A 117 14.37 7.84 -7.46
N LEU A 118 14.07 7.30 -8.64
CA LEU A 118 15.04 7.17 -9.71
C LEU A 118 15.33 8.52 -10.38
N LEU A 119 14.34 9.41 -10.43
CA LEU A 119 14.53 10.76 -10.95
C LEU A 119 15.56 11.56 -10.13
N THR A 120 15.69 11.34 -8.81
CA THR A 120 16.74 11.96 -8.00
C THR A 120 18.14 11.60 -8.47
N HIS A 121 18.27 10.44 -9.12
CA HIS A 121 19.51 9.97 -9.76
C HIS A 121 19.59 10.31 -11.26
N ARG A 122 18.65 11.12 -11.79
CA ARG A 122 18.51 11.44 -13.22
C ARG A 122 18.24 10.18 -14.10
N ILE A 123 17.66 9.15 -13.52
CA ILE A 123 17.30 7.90 -14.21
C ILE A 123 15.80 7.93 -14.45
N ARG A 124 15.41 7.68 -15.72
CA ARG A 124 14.00 7.49 -16.06
C ARG A 124 13.58 6.06 -15.71
N PHE A 125 12.57 5.93 -14.88
CA PHE A 125 12.00 4.61 -14.57
C PHE A 125 11.24 4.06 -15.77
N ALA A 126 11.70 2.94 -16.30
CA ALA A 126 11.08 2.23 -17.42
C ALA A 126 10.91 0.75 -17.04
N PRO A 127 9.79 0.36 -16.41
CA PRO A 127 9.58 -1.02 -16.04
C PRO A 127 9.44 -1.89 -17.29
N ARG A 128 9.97 -3.11 -17.20
CA ARG A 128 9.86 -4.10 -18.27
C ARG A 128 8.45 -4.69 -18.37
N TYR A 129 7.76 -4.77 -17.22
CA TYR A 129 6.40 -5.29 -17.15
C TYR A 129 5.54 -4.36 -16.29
N GLU A 130 4.30 -4.13 -16.74
CA GLU A 130 3.28 -3.39 -15.99
C GLU A 130 2.09 -4.31 -15.74
N VAL A 131 1.69 -4.47 -14.47
CA VAL A 131 0.58 -5.31 -14.06
C VAL A 131 -0.19 -4.67 -12.91
N GLU A 132 -1.51 -4.85 -12.88
CA GLU A 132 -2.39 -4.17 -11.93
C GLU A 132 -2.45 -4.83 -10.55
N HIS A 133 -2.16 -6.14 -10.47
CA HIS A 133 -2.37 -6.90 -9.25
C HIS A 133 -1.07 -7.28 -8.54
N LEU A 134 -1.01 -7.00 -7.24
CA LEU A 134 0.14 -7.34 -6.39
C LEU A 134 0.48 -8.84 -6.43
N ALA A 135 -0.52 -9.71 -6.48
CA ALA A 135 -0.33 -11.15 -6.58
C ALA A 135 0.38 -11.55 -7.88
N THR A 136 0.08 -10.87 -8.99
CA THR A 136 0.74 -11.08 -10.28
C THR A 136 2.19 -10.63 -10.23
N ILE A 137 2.46 -9.46 -9.61
CA ILE A 137 3.83 -8.99 -9.38
C ILE A 137 4.65 -10.06 -8.63
N ALA A 138 4.12 -10.55 -7.51
CA ALA A 138 4.83 -11.56 -6.71
C ALA A 138 5.06 -12.88 -7.47
N ALA A 139 4.10 -13.32 -8.27
CA ALA A 139 4.24 -14.50 -9.11
C ALA A 139 5.33 -14.34 -10.17
N MET A 140 5.40 -13.19 -10.83
CA MET A 140 6.41 -12.88 -11.84
C MET A 140 7.80 -12.75 -11.23
N VAL A 141 7.92 -12.12 -10.04
CA VAL A 141 9.19 -12.05 -9.30
C VAL A 141 9.65 -13.45 -8.88
N ALA A 142 8.73 -14.29 -8.38
CA ALA A 142 9.03 -15.68 -8.02
C ALA A 142 9.50 -16.51 -9.23
N ALA A 143 8.96 -16.24 -10.41
CA ALA A 143 9.37 -16.86 -11.67
C ALA A 143 10.71 -16.32 -12.22
N GLY A 144 11.36 -15.35 -11.56
CA GLY A 144 12.65 -14.81 -11.96
C GLY A 144 12.60 -13.80 -13.11
N LEU A 145 11.43 -13.23 -13.42
CA LEU A 145 11.26 -12.27 -14.52
C LEU A 145 11.81 -10.88 -14.20
N GLY A 146 12.10 -10.59 -12.93
CA GLY A 146 12.63 -9.32 -12.50
C GLY A 146 12.44 -9.06 -11.00
N VAL A 147 12.54 -7.79 -10.65
CA VAL A 147 12.36 -7.27 -9.27
C VAL A 147 11.22 -6.28 -9.23
N SER A 148 10.71 -5.97 -8.03
CA SER A 148 9.68 -4.94 -7.87
C SER A 148 9.94 -4.09 -6.65
N ALA A 149 9.89 -2.78 -6.80
CA ALA A 149 9.89 -1.83 -5.68
C ALA A 149 8.46 -1.64 -5.19
N LEU A 150 8.17 -2.07 -3.97
CA LEU A 150 6.84 -2.02 -3.36
C LEU A 150 6.90 -1.38 -1.98
N PRO A 151 5.83 -0.72 -1.53
CA PRO A 151 5.66 -0.43 -0.11
C PRO A 151 5.63 -1.72 0.71
N GLU A 152 6.14 -1.69 1.93
CA GLU A 152 6.29 -2.87 2.78
C GLU A 152 4.94 -3.55 3.07
N LEU A 153 3.87 -2.78 3.31
CA LEU A 153 2.53 -3.33 3.48
C LEU A 153 2.05 -4.12 2.25
N ALA A 154 2.39 -3.67 1.04
CA ALA A 154 2.09 -4.40 -0.19
C ALA A 154 2.92 -5.68 -0.31
N ALA A 155 4.20 -5.61 0.01
CA ALA A 155 5.09 -6.79 -0.01
C ALA A 155 4.68 -7.85 1.02
N GLN A 156 4.16 -7.44 2.18
CA GLN A 156 3.70 -8.34 3.23
C GLN A 156 2.51 -9.21 2.80
N VAL A 157 1.53 -8.64 2.06
CA VAL A 157 0.32 -9.38 1.65
C VAL A 157 0.59 -10.38 0.51
N VAL A 158 1.73 -10.27 -0.16
CA VAL A 158 2.12 -11.15 -1.26
C VAL A 158 3.35 -12.03 -0.94
N ARG A 159 3.62 -12.25 0.33
CA ARG A 159 4.72 -13.11 0.78
C ARG A 159 4.61 -14.52 0.20
N ARG A 160 5.74 -15.03 -0.29
CA ARG A 160 5.91 -16.40 -0.80
C ARG A 160 7.28 -16.94 -0.40
N PRO A 161 7.45 -18.29 -0.30
CA PRO A 161 8.75 -18.88 0.01
C PRO A 161 9.85 -18.54 -0.98
N GLU A 162 9.47 -18.31 -2.27
CA GLU A 162 10.40 -18.05 -3.37
C GLU A 162 10.89 -16.60 -3.43
N VAL A 163 10.27 -15.70 -2.69
CA VAL A 163 10.62 -14.27 -2.72
C VAL A 163 11.15 -13.78 -1.38
N VAL A 164 11.95 -12.73 -1.45
CA VAL A 164 12.48 -12.02 -0.28
C VAL A 164 12.40 -10.52 -0.51
N THR A 165 12.41 -9.76 0.57
CA THR A 165 12.45 -8.30 0.54
C THR A 165 13.73 -7.75 1.15
N ARG A 166 14.18 -6.60 0.66
CA ARG A 166 15.25 -5.79 1.27
C ARG A 166 14.84 -4.33 1.27
N PRO A 167 15.17 -3.59 2.33
CA PRO A 167 14.89 -2.16 2.38
C PRO A 167 15.60 -1.42 1.24
N LEU A 168 14.92 -0.40 0.68
CA LEU A 168 15.52 0.53 -0.27
C LEU A 168 16.03 1.78 0.44
N LYS A 169 17.11 2.36 -0.08
CA LYS A 169 17.77 3.58 0.44
C LYS A 169 18.25 4.50 -0.69
N ALA A 170 18.62 5.71 -0.31
CA ALA A 170 19.18 6.74 -1.21
C ALA A 170 18.26 7.03 -2.42
N PRO A 171 17.07 7.58 -2.18
CA PRO A 171 16.51 7.99 -0.89
C PRO A 171 15.77 6.87 -0.14
N VAL A 172 15.57 7.05 1.17
CA VAL A 172 14.58 6.25 1.91
C VAL A 172 13.21 6.88 1.68
N LEU A 173 12.34 6.16 0.98
CA LEU A 173 11.00 6.64 0.66
C LEU A 173 9.95 6.03 1.57
N HIS A 174 8.99 6.83 1.94
CA HIS A 174 7.84 6.45 2.74
C HIS A 174 6.56 6.94 2.06
N ARG A 175 5.61 6.04 1.88
CA ARG A 175 4.27 6.38 1.41
C ARG A 175 3.39 6.68 2.63
N PRO A 176 2.91 7.93 2.81
CA PRO A 176 2.01 8.25 3.90
C PRO A 176 0.64 7.63 3.63
N ILE A 177 0.20 6.75 4.50
CA ILE A 177 -1.13 6.14 4.48
C ILE A 177 -1.97 6.77 5.57
N GLY A 178 -3.19 7.13 5.25
CA GLY A 178 -4.13 7.74 6.18
C GLY A 178 -5.58 7.39 5.94
N LEU A 179 -6.39 7.88 6.85
CA LEU A 179 -7.83 7.89 6.77
C LEU A 179 -8.28 9.12 5.98
N ILE A 180 -9.15 8.91 5.02
CA ILE A 180 -9.79 9.96 4.23
C ILE A 180 -11.26 10.01 4.60
N THR A 181 -11.76 11.19 4.96
CA THR A 181 -13.17 11.43 5.25
C THR A 181 -13.68 12.68 4.52
N LEU A 182 -14.97 12.77 4.29
CA LEU A 182 -15.58 13.97 3.73
C LEU A 182 -15.61 15.09 4.79
N ARG A 183 -15.04 16.24 4.46
CA ARG A 183 -15.03 17.39 5.37
C ARG A 183 -16.43 17.80 5.77
N GLY A 184 -16.64 18.05 7.06
CA GLY A 184 -17.91 18.48 7.60
C GLY A 184 -18.96 17.36 7.77
N ARG A 185 -18.64 16.11 7.40
CA ARG A 185 -19.53 14.95 7.59
C ARG A 185 -18.99 14.05 8.71
N PRO A 186 -19.61 14.05 9.90
CA PRO A 186 -19.18 13.19 11.00
C PRO A 186 -19.43 11.72 10.65
N LEU A 187 -18.50 10.85 11.07
CA LEU A 187 -18.68 9.41 11.00
C LEU A 187 -19.70 8.95 12.04
N SER A 188 -20.50 7.93 11.69
CA SER A 188 -21.36 7.23 12.66
C SER A 188 -20.52 6.58 13.76
N LEU A 189 -21.11 6.29 14.92
CA LEU A 189 -20.41 5.63 16.02
C LEU A 189 -19.79 4.30 15.57
N ALA A 190 -20.50 3.49 14.80
CA ALA A 190 -19.99 2.24 14.27
C ALA A 190 -18.79 2.44 13.32
N ALA A 191 -18.81 3.49 12.49
CA ALA A 191 -17.68 3.83 11.64
C ALA A 191 -16.47 4.33 12.44
N GLN A 192 -16.68 5.10 13.50
CA GLN A 192 -15.62 5.55 14.41
C GLN A 192 -14.93 4.37 15.11
N GLU A 193 -15.69 3.39 15.60
CA GLU A 193 -15.16 2.17 16.23
C GLU A 193 -14.38 1.32 15.21
N MET A 194 -14.88 1.18 13.98
CA MET A 194 -14.15 0.51 12.90
C MET A 194 -12.82 1.22 12.61
N VAL A 195 -12.81 2.54 12.55
CA VAL A 195 -11.57 3.34 12.37
C VAL A 195 -10.58 3.11 13.51
N ALA A 196 -11.05 3.00 14.77
CA ALA A 196 -10.20 2.72 15.92
C ALA A 196 -9.52 1.34 15.80
N LEU A 197 -10.26 0.30 15.37
CA LEU A 197 -9.71 -1.04 15.11
C LEU A 197 -8.71 -1.02 13.95
N LEU A 198 -9.06 -0.38 12.84
CA LEU A 198 -8.18 -0.25 11.69
C LEU A 198 -6.86 0.45 12.03
N ARG A 199 -6.91 1.50 12.87
CA ARG A 199 -5.70 2.20 13.34
C ARG A 199 -4.77 1.24 14.09
N GLN A 200 -5.30 0.41 14.97
CA GLN A 200 -4.52 -0.60 15.70
C GLN A 200 -3.89 -1.62 14.76
N GLU A 201 -4.66 -2.17 13.81
CA GLU A 201 -4.20 -3.19 12.88
C GLU A 201 -3.15 -2.66 11.89
N VAL A 202 -3.30 -1.43 11.41
CA VAL A 202 -2.34 -0.79 10.50
C VAL A 202 -1.03 -0.49 11.23
N GLN A 203 -1.09 0.03 12.46
CA GLN A 203 0.11 0.32 13.25
C GLN A 203 0.87 -0.95 13.62
N SER A 204 0.18 -2.02 14.01
CA SER A 204 0.82 -3.32 14.30
C SER A 204 1.50 -3.92 13.07
N SER A 205 0.93 -3.73 11.87
CA SER A 205 1.53 -4.19 10.61
C SER A 205 2.76 -3.38 10.20
N GLY A 206 2.82 -2.08 10.50
CA GLY A 206 3.96 -1.21 10.19
C GLY A 206 5.16 -1.37 11.15
N THR A 207 4.99 -2.05 12.29
CA THR A 207 6.04 -2.20 13.31
C THR A 207 6.89 -3.47 13.12
N VAL A 208 6.53 -4.36 12.23
CA VAL A 208 7.22 -5.67 12.01
C VAL A 208 8.58 -5.55 11.29
N GLY A 209 8.99 -4.34 10.90
CA GLY A 209 10.22 -4.06 10.15
C GLY A 209 11.31 -3.30 10.91
N ARG A 210 11.43 -3.47 12.26
CA ARG A 210 12.60 -2.97 13.02
C ARG A 210 13.68 -4.01 13.14
#